data_43998d05122be4f12abe4d60015f01f4
#
_entry.id   43998d05122be4f12abe4d60015f01f4
#
_cell.length_a   1.000
_cell.length_b   1.000
_cell.length_c   1.000
_cell.angle_alpha   90.00
_cell.angle_beta   90.00
_cell.angle_gamma   90.00
#
_symmetry.space_group_name_H-M   'P 1'
#
loop_
_entity.id
_entity.type
_entity.pdbx_description
1 polymer ?
#
loop_
_entity_poly.entity_id
_entity_poly.type
_entity_poly.pdbx_seq_one_letter_code
_entity_poly.pdbx_strand_id
1 'polypeptide(L)'
;MSFRVAFCGILAALMTVIMLAGPLIPTMTYVAPAAAGVFLIPVVWEFGGKAGGLLYAAVALLAFFLAPDKEAALCFVLLFGWYPVARPKLQHIRQKPVRLVVKLALFNAALLAIYALLLFVFVMPDLQQEAQSWTALLLVAFFVLGNISFLLYDVVLGRIADLYVRRLRPKLFRRGL
;
A
#
# COMPACT_ATOMS: atom_id res chain seq x y z
N MET A 1 -20.72 2.35 -18.56
CA MET A 1 -19.46 3.09 -18.37
C MET A 1 -19.48 4.03 -17.18
N SER A 2 -20.57 4.74 -16.93
CA SER A 2 -20.66 5.75 -15.85
C SER A 2 -20.44 5.23 -14.42
N PHE A 3 -21.05 4.09 -14.05
CA PHE A 3 -20.91 3.53 -12.69
C PHE A 3 -19.47 3.18 -12.32
N ARG A 4 -18.75 2.54 -13.24
CA ARG A 4 -17.33 2.17 -13.03
C ARG A 4 -16.45 3.39 -12.79
N VAL A 5 -16.63 4.45 -13.60
CA VAL A 5 -15.86 5.68 -13.48
C VAL A 5 -16.19 6.40 -12.17
N ALA A 6 -17.48 6.52 -11.85
CA ALA A 6 -17.93 7.14 -10.59
C ALA A 6 -17.40 6.38 -9.36
N PHE A 7 -17.48 5.06 -9.36
CA PHE A 7 -16.97 4.22 -8.26
C PHE A 7 -15.46 4.38 -8.07
N CYS A 8 -14.69 4.31 -9.16
CA CYS A 8 -13.24 4.54 -9.10
C CYS A 8 -12.91 5.96 -8.66
N GLY A 9 -13.67 6.98 -9.11
CA GLY A 9 -13.48 8.38 -8.72
C GLY A 9 -13.71 8.62 -7.22
N ILE A 10 -14.77 8.04 -6.67
CA ILE A 10 -15.07 8.13 -5.22
C ILE A 10 -13.94 7.47 -4.41
N LEU A 11 -13.48 6.28 -4.83
CA LEU A 11 -12.38 5.61 -4.13
C LEU A 11 -11.06 6.37 -4.29
N ALA A 12 -10.78 6.95 -5.46
CA ALA A 12 -9.60 7.80 -5.65
C ALA A 12 -9.60 9.00 -4.70
N ALA A 13 -10.74 9.71 -4.61
CA ALA A 13 -10.90 10.84 -3.70
C ALA A 13 -10.70 10.42 -2.23
N LEU A 14 -11.34 9.31 -1.81
CA LEU A 14 -11.21 8.81 -0.44
C LEU A 14 -9.75 8.43 -0.11
N MET A 15 -9.08 7.70 -1.00
CA MET A 15 -7.67 7.32 -0.82
C MET A 15 -6.77 8.55 -0.73
N THR A 16 -7.00 9.56 -1.61
CA THR A 16 -6.24 10.81 -1.59
C THR A 16 -6.47 11.57 -0.29
N VAL A 17 -7.71 11.67 0.19
CA VAL A 17 -8.02 12.33 1.48
C VAL A 17 -7.31 11.62 2.63
N ILE A 18 -7.31 10.27 2.66
CA ILE A 18 -6.59 9.50 3.67
C ILE A 18 -5.09 9.79 3.63
N MET A 19 -4.50 9.88 2.43
CA MET A 19 -3.09 10.18 2.25
C MET A 19 -2.71 11.61 2.65
N LEU A 20 -3.62 12.57 2.52
CA LEU A 20 -3.40 13.96 2.92
C LEU A 20 -3.65 14.18 4.41
N ALA A 21 -4.68 13.55 4.96
CA ALA A 21 -5.08 13.70 6.36
C ALA A 21 -4.25 12.84 7.32
N GLY A 22 -3.77 11.68 6.87
CA GLY A 22 -3.00 10.74 7.70
C GLY A 22 -1.79 11.37 8.39
N PRO A 23 -0.91 12.05 7.66
CA PRO A 23 0.29 12.67 8.21
C PRO A 23 0.05 13.78 9.25
N LEU A 24 -1.18 14.27 9.41
CA LEU A 24 -1.54 15.20 10.49
C LEU A 24 -1.43 14.54 11.88
N ILE A 25 -1.44 13.21 11.93
CA ILE A 25 -1.29 12.44 13.15
C ILE A 25 0.04 11.66 13.02
N PRO A 26 1.05 11.92 13.88
CA PRO A 26 2.42 11.36 13.73
C PRO A 26 2.48 9.84 13.61
N THR A 27 1.54 9.11 14.24
CA THR A 27 1.48 7.64 14.20
C THR A 27 0.86 7.10 12.90
N MET A 28 0.32 7.95 12.04
CA MET A 28 -0.41 7.55 10.83
C MET A 28 0.45 7.53 9.57
N THR A 29 1.73 7.91 9.63
CA THR A 29 2.66 7.91 8.47
C THR A 29 2.67 6.59 7.72
N TYR A 30 2.62 5.45 8.43
CA TYR A 30 2.57 4.11 7.80
C TYR A 30 1.15 3.54 7.70
N VAL A 31 0.26 3.93 8.61
CA VAL A 31 -1.11 3.41 8.64
C VAL A 31 -1.96 4.00 7.52
N ALA A 32 -1.81 5.28 7.22
CA ALA A 32 -2.57 5.95 6.17
C ALA A 32 -2.32 5.35 4.78
N PRO A 33 -1.06 5.16 4.30
CA PRO A 33 -0.81 4.49 3.03
C PRO A 33 -1.28 3.03 3.00
N ALA A 34 -1.16 2.30 4.12
CA ALA A 34 -1.68 0.94 4.22
C ALA A 34 -3.21 0.90 4.11
N ALA A 35 -3.92 1.80 4.82
CA ALA A 35 -5.37 1.94 4.75
C ALA A 35 -5.82 2.35 3.35
N ALA A 36 -5.17 3.35 2.73
CA ALA A 36 -5.45 3.74 1.36
C ALA A 36 -5.32 2.56 0.38
N GLY A 37 -4.28 1.73 0.52
CA GLY A 37 -4.08 0.53 -0.30
C GLY A 37 -5.22 -0.48 -0.23
N VAL A 38 -5.90 -0.60 0.91
CA VAL A 38 -7.05 -1.51 1.09
C VAL A 38 -8.19 -1.18 0.13
N PHE A 39 -8.43 0.09 -0.18
CA PHE A 39 -9.50 0.52 -1.08
C PHE A 39 -9.28 0.13 -2.55
N LEU A 40 -8.10 -0.38 -2.91
CA LEU A 40 -7.87 -0.98 -4.22
C LEU A 40 -8.50 -2.37 -4.37
N ILE A 41 -8.76 -3.07 -3.26
CA ILE A 41 -9.33 -4.43 -3.28
C ILE A 41 -10.64 -4.49 -4.07
N PRO A 42 -11.67 -3.67 -3.77
CA PRO A 42 -12.93 -3.70 -4.53
C PRO A 42 -12.73 -3.49 -6.03
N VAL A 43 -11.84 -2.57 -6.42
CA VAL A 43 -11.60 -2.24 -7.83
C VAL A 43 -10.91 -3.39 -8.56
N VAL A 44 -9.93 -4.02 -7.93
CA VAL A 44 -9.24 -5.19 -8.49
C VAL A 44 -10.20 -6.37 -8.68
N TRP A 45 -11.11 -6.59 -7.73
CA TRP A 45 -12.07 -7.70 -7.79
C TRP A 45 -13.19 -7.47 -8.81
N GLU A 46 -13.72 -6.25 -8.93
CA GLU A 46 -14.86 -5.96 -9.82
C GLU A 46 -14.43 -5.60 -11.24
N PHE A 47 -13.35 -4.85 -11.39
CA PHE A 47 -12.91 -4.29 -12.68
C PHE A 47 -11.56 -4.83 -13.16
N GLY A 48 -10.95 -5.72 -12.38
CA GLY A 48 -9.71 -6.40 -12.73
C GLY A 48 -8.45 -5.58 -12.43
N GLY A 49 -7.30 -6.25 -12.52
CA GLY A 49 -6.00 -5.68 -12.18
C GLY A 49 -5.59 -4.46 -13.01
N LYS A 50 -6.04 -4.34 -14.27
CA LYS A 50 -5.77 -3.16 -15.10
C LYS A 50 -6.43 -1.91 -14.53
N ALA A 51 -7.69 -2.00 -14.11
CA ALA A 51 -8.40 -0.89 -13.50
C ALA A 51 -7.82 -0.52 -12.13
N GLY A 52 -7.50 -1.54 -11.31
CA GLY A 52 -6.80 -1.32 -10.03
C GLY A 52 -5.44 -0.64 -10.21
N GLY A 53 -4.68 -1.04 -11.24
CA GLY A 53 -3.40 -0.42 -11.58
C GLY A 53 -3.52 1.04 -12.03
N LEU A 54 -4.54 1.38 -12.83
CA LEU A 54 -4.81 2.76 -13.24
C LEU A 54 -5.22 3.62 -12.04
N LEU A 55 -6.11 3.11 -11.18
CA LEU A 55 -6.51 3.81 -9.97
C LEU A 55 -5.33 4.03 -9.03
N TYR A 56 -4.51 2.98 -8.82
CA TYR A 56 -3.27 3.10 -8.06
C TYR A 56 -2.36 4.19 -8.62
N ALA A 57 -2.09 4.19 -9.94
CA ALA A 57 -1.22 5.17 -10.57
C ALA A 57 -1.73 6.60 -10.40
N ALA A 58 -3.03 6.83 -10.55
CA ALA A 58 -3.64 8.13 -10.35
C ALA A 58 -3.47 8.62 -8.91
N VAL A 59 -3.78 7.78 -7.91
CA VAL A 59 -3.64 8.13 -6.49
C VAL A 59 -2.16 8.27 -6.10
N ALA A 60 -1.28 7.43 -6.65
CA ALA A 60 0.17 7.50 -6.42
C ALA A 60 0.75 8.84 -6.88
N LEU A 61 0.35 9.33 -8.06
CA LEU A 61 0.74 10.65 -8.54
C LEU A 61 0.21 11.77 -7.64
N LEU A 62 -1.07 11.71 -7.27
CA LEU A 62 -1.66 12.70 -6.38
C LEU A 62 -0.97 12.70 -5.00
N ALA A 63 -0.74 11.54 -4.41
CA ALA A 63 -0.05 11.41 -3.13
C ALA A 63 1.40 11.92 -3.21
N PHE A 64 2.12 11.59 -4.27
CA PHE A 64 3.51 12.01 -4.44
C PHE A 64 3.67 13.54 -4.50
N PHE A 65 2.77 14.22 -5.21
CA PHE A 65 2.85 15.68 -5.35
C PHE A 65 2.17 16.45 -4.21
N LEU A 66 1.03 15.97 -3.70
CA LEU A 66 0.21 16.72 -2.75
C LEU A 66 0.46 16.34 -1.28
N ALA A 67 0.92 15.10 -0.99
CA ALA A 67 1.11 14.69 0.40
C ALA A 67 2.23 15.51 1.07
N PRO A 68 1.97 16.04 2.27
CA PRO A 68 2.96 16.81 3.01
C PRO A 68 4.11 15.91 3.50
N ASP A 69 3.80 14.67 3.84
CA ASP A 69 4.77 13.66 4.26
C ASP A 69 5.24 12.82 3.06
N LYS A 70 6.51 13.00 2.69
CA LYS A 70 7.14 12.28 1.57
C LYS A 70 7.40 10.81 1.89
N GLU A 71 7.62 10.49 3.16
CA GLU A 71 7.78 9.12 3.61
C GLU A 71 6.47 8.33 3.43
N ALA A 72 5.35 8.87 3.91
CA ALA A 72 4.02 8.28 3.69
C ALA A 72 3.69 8.13 2.20
N ALA A 73 4.01 9.15 1.39
CA ALA A 73 3.79 9.10 -0.06
C ALA A 73 4.61 7.98 -0.72
N LEU A 74 5.89 7.86 -0.40
CA LEU A 74 6.76 6.79 -0.92
C LEU A 74 6.34 5.41 -0.44
N CYS A 75 5.90 5.27 0.83
CA CYS A 75 5.33 4.04 1.35
C CYS A 75 4.09 3.61 0.55
N PHE A 76 3.23 4.54 0.16
CA PHE A 76 2.10 4.23 -0.71
C PHE A 76 2.56 3.84 -2.11
N VAL A 77 3.40 4.66 -2.74
CA VAL A 77 3.86 4.46 -4.12
C VAL A 77 4.65 3.15 -4.26
N LEU A 78 5.61 2.88 -3.39
CA LEU A 78 6.53 1.76 -3.55
C LEU A 78 6.10 0.48 -2.86
N LEU A 79 5.13 0.54 -1.93
CA LEU A 79 4.74 -0.62 -1.14
C LEU A 79 3.23 -0.85 -1.12
N PHE A 80 2.48 -0.01 -0.39
CA PHE A 80 1.09 -0.31 -0.04
C PHE A 80 0.09 -0.13 -1.20
N GLY A 81 0.40 0.70 -2.18
CA GLY A 81 -0.50 0.99 -3.30
C GLY A 81 -0.50 -0.12 -4.37
N TRP A 82 0.65 -0.56 -4.84
CA TRP A 82 0.71 -1.57 -5.88
C TRP A 82 0.50 -3.01 -5.37
N TYR A 83 0.82 -3.26 -4.09
CA TYR A 83 0.78 -4.60 -3.53
C TYR A 83 -0.62 -5.25 -3.58
N PRO A 84 -1.74 -4.58 -3.22
CA PRO A 84 -3.08 -5.15 -3.37
C PRO A 84 -3.43 -5.53 -4.82
N VAL A 85 -2.89 -4.80 -5.80
CA VAL A 85 -3.08 -5.08 -7.23
C VAL A 85 -2.27 -6.29 -7.70
N ALA A 86 -1.04 -6.44 -7.19
CA ALA A 86 -0.15 -7.56 -7.52
C ALA A 86 -0.48 -8.84 -6.73
N ARG A 87 -1.06 -8.71 -5.54
CA ARG A 87 -1.33 -9.80 -4.61
C ARG A 87 -2.05 -11.01 -5.24
N PRO A 88 -3.12 -10.84 -6.05
CA PRO A 88 -3.76 -11.98 -6.70
C PRO A 88 -2.80 -12.78 -7.57
N LYS A 89 -1.91 -12.10 -8.32
CA LYS A 89 -0.89 -12.78 -9.15
C LYS A 89 0.13 -13.54 -8.31
N LEU A 90 0.58 -12.94 -7.20
CA LEU A 90 1.52 -13.59 -6.27
C LEU A 90 0.91 -14.83 -5.61
N GLN A 91 -0.39 -14.86 -5.38
CA GLN A 91 -1.07 -16.02 -4.83
C GLN A 91 -1.17 -17.21 -5.78
N HIS A 92 -0.98 -17.03 -7.09
CA HIS A 92 -0.90 -18.12 -8.07
C HIS A 92 0.40 -18.94 -7.96
N ILE A 93 1.40 -18.46 -7.23
CA ILE A 93 2.62 -19.23 -6.94
C ILE A 93 2.21 -20.44 -6.09
N ARG A 94 2.35 -21.64 -6.68
CA ARG A 94 1.87 -22.90 -6.11
C ARG A 94 2.59 -23.31 -4.82
N GLN A 95 3.87 -23.01 -4.71
CA GLN A 95 4.68 -23.36 -3.55
C GLN A 95 4.60 -22.26 -2.47
N LYS A 96 4.04 -22.61 -1.31
CA LYS A 96 3.89 -21.68 -0.18
C LYS A 96 5.19 -21.02 0.27
N PRO A 97 6.33 -21.76 0.44
CA PRO A 97 7.58 -21.14 0.88
C PRO A 97 8.15 -20.17 -0.17
N VAL A 98 8.10 -20.52 -1.46
CA VAL A 98 8.56 -19.64 -2.54
C VAL A 98 7.74 -18.36 -2.58
N ARG A 99 6.41 -18.48 -2.44
CA ARG A 99 5.52 -17.33 -2.38
C ARG A 99 5.87 -16.40 -1.21
N LEU A 100 6.17 -16.95 -0.03
CA LEU A 100 6.56 -16.16 1.14
C LEU A 100 7.88 -15.43 0.88
N VAL A 101 8.90 -16.13 0.38
CA VAL A 101 10.20 -15.54 0.06
C VAL A 101 10.06 -14.41 -0.95
N VAL A 102 9.28 -14.61 -2.04
CA VAL A 102 9.06 -13.57 -3.06
C VAL A 102 8.38 -12.34 -2.45
N LYS A 103 7.37 -12.52 -1.59
CA LYS A 103 6.69 -11.41 -0.91
C LYS A 103 7.65 -10.62 -0.01
N LEU A 104 8.45 -11.31 0.79
CA LEU A 104 9.42 -10.69 1.68
C LEU A 104 10.55 -9.99 0.89
N ALA A 105 11.02 -10.60 -0.20
CA ALA A 105 12.01 -9.99 -1.07
C ALA A 105 11.50 -8.68 -1.70
N LEU A 106 10.26 -8.69 -2.21
CA LEU A 106 9.62 -7.48 -2.76
C LEU A 106 9.43 -6.40 -1.70
N PHE A 107 9.02 -6.78 -0.49
CA PHE A 107 8.88 -5.85 0.62
C PHE A 107 10.22 -5.21 1.00
N ASN A 108 11.26 -6.02 1.21
CA ASN A 108 12.58 -5.52 1.59
C ASN A 108 13.21 -4.66 0.47
N ALA A 109 13.03 -5.03 -0.80
CA ALA A 109 13.46 -4.21 -1.93
C ALA A 109 12.75 -2.85 -1.96
N ALA A 110 11.43 -2.82 -1.74
CA ALA A 110 10.67 -1.58 -1.64
C ALA A 110 11.14 -0.72 -0.45
N LEU A 111 11.34 -1.33 0.72
CA LEU A 111 11.82 -0.66 1.91
C LEU A 111 13.19 -0.02 1.69
N LEU A 112 14.14 -0.76 1.12
CA LEU A 112 15.45 -0.23 0.75
C LEU A 112 15.35 0.92 -0.27
N ALA A 113 14.47 0.79 -1.26
CA ALA A 113 14.25 1.85 -2.25
C ALA A 113 13.65 3.12 -1.60
N ILE A 114 12.69 2.98 -0.67
CA ILE A 114 12.11 4.11 0.07
C ILE A 114 13.21 4.87 0.82
N TYR A 115 14.00 4.16 1.64
CA TYR A 115 15.06 4.80 2.42
C TYR A 115 16.17 5.39 1.53
N ALA A 116 16.54 4.70 0.45
CA ALA A 116 17.50 5.26 -0.49
C ALA A 116 16.99 6.57 -1.12
N LEU A 117 15.71 6.64 -1.52
CA LEU A 117 15.13 7.87 -2.06
C LEU A 117 15.07 8.99 -1.01
N LEU A 118 14.68 8.68 0.23
CA LEU A 118 14.60 9.67 1.31
C LEU A 118 15.99 10.24 1.67
N LEU A 119 17.01 9.40 1.71
CA LEU A 119 18.36 9.80 2.09
C LEU A 119 19.12 10.51 0.96
N PHE A 120 18.99 10.04 -0.29
CA PHE A 120 19.82 10.51 -1.40
C PHE A 120 19.11 11.49 -2.33
N VAL A 121 17.78 11.40 -2.47
CA VAL A 121 17.00 12.26 -3.39
C VAL A 121 16.34 13.41 -2.63
N PHE A 122 15.63 13.10 -1.54
CA PHE A 122 14.94 14.14 -0.74
C PHE A 122 15.85 14.82 0.28
N VAL A 123 17.03 14.23 0.54
CA VAL A 123 18.07 14.78 1.43
C VAL A 123 17.46 15.30 2.74
N MET A 124 16.76 14.42 3.47
CA MET A 124 16.16 14.77 4.77
C MET A 124 17.22 14.75 5.88
N PRO A 125 17.61 15.93 6.44
CA PRO A 125 18.71 16.01 7.42
C PRO A 125 18.42 15.21 8.68
N ASP A 126 17.16 15.21 9.13
CA ASP A 126 16.75 14.50 10.35
C ASP A 126 16.93 12.98 10.19
N LEU A 127 16.54 12.41 9.04
CA LEU A 127 16.74 10.99 8.74
C LEU A 127 18.21 10.64 8.54
N GLN A 128 19.02 11.56 8.01
CA GLN A 128 20.46 11.33 7.87
C GLN A 128 21.17 11.27 9.23
N GLN A 129 20.80 12.15 10.16
CA GLN A 129 21.32 12.13 11.53
C GLN A 129 20.87 10.87 12.27
N GLU A 130 19.61 10.51 12.13
CA GLU A 130 19.06 9.28 12.72
C GLU A 130 19.76 8.03 12.17
N ALA A 131 19.94 7.94 10.87
CA ALA A 131 20.62 6.82 10.21
C ALA A 131 22.10 6.66 10.68
N GLN A 132 22.78 7.76 10.98
CA GLN A 132 24.15 7.73 11.53
C GLN A 132 24.20 7.22 12.98
N SER A 133 23.12 7.37 13.73
CA SER A 133 23.02 6.89 15.12
C SER A 133 22.61 5.42 15.23
N TRP A 134 22.20 4.81 14.13
CA TRP A 134 21.68 3.43 14.14
C TRP A 134 22.78 2.40 14.39
N THR A 135 22.63 1.66 15.47
CA THR A 135 23.46 0.48 15.74
C THR A 135 22.98 -0.69 14.87
N ALA A 136 23.87 -1.67 14.65
CA ALA A 136 23.52 -2.90 13.92
C ALA A 136 22.29 -3.60 14.52
N LEU A 137 22.13 -3.56 15.84
CA LEU A 137 20.97 -4.13 16.54
C LEU A 137 19.66 -3.42 16.16
N LEU A 138 19.66 -2.09 16.10
CA LEU A 138 18.48 -1.30 15.72
C LEU A 138 18.10 -1.57 14.26
N LEU A 139 19.07 -1.67 13.35
CA LEU A 139 18.82 -2.03 11.96
C LEU A 139 18.15 -3.41 11.84
N VAL A 140 18.68 -4.41 12.53
CA VAL A 140 18.11 -5.77 12.52
C VAL A 140 16.68 -5.72 13.08
N ALA A 141 16.47 -5.05 14.21
CA ALA A 141 15.15 -4.92 14.81
C ALA A 141 14.14 -4.24 13.85
N PHE A 142 14.56 -3.18 13.18
CA PHE A 142 13.76 -2.46 12.19
C PHE A 142 13.32 -3.38 11.03
N PHE A 143 14.25 -4.12 10.43
CA PHE A 143 13.93 -5.05 9.36
C PHE A 143 13.01 -6.20 9.84
N VAL A 144 13.26 -6.76 11.02
CA VAL A 144 12.42 -7.83 11.58
C VAL A 144 11.00 -7.33 11.83
N LEU A 145 10.84 -6.20 12.52
CA LEU A 145 9.52 -5.60 12.80
C LEU A 145 8.80 -5.19 11.51
N GLY A 146 9.50 -4.62 10.53
CA GLY A 146 8.94 -4.29 9.23
C GLY A 146 8.40 -5.53 8.50
N ASN A 147 9.17 -6.62 8.47
CA ASN A 147 8.72 -7.87 7.85
C ASN A 147 7.51 -8.48 8.57
N ILE A 148 7.46 -8.45 9.91
CA ILE A 148 6.30 -8.90 10.68
C ILE A 148 5.07 -8.05 10.35
N SER A 149 5.22 -6.73 10.34
CA SER A 149 4.15 -5.79 9.99
C SER A 149 3.62 -6.00 8.58
N PHE A 150 4.50 -6.27 7.62
CA PHE A 150 4.11 -6.58 6.25
C PHE A 150 3.33 -7.90 6.15
N LEU A 151 3.75 -8.94 6.87
CA LEU A 151 3.02 -10.21 6.90
C LEU A 151 1.63 -10.05 7.53
N LEU A 152 1.51 -9.26 8.59
CA LEU A 152 0.21 -8.91 9.18
C LEU A 152 -0.66 -8.17 8.17
N TYR A 153 -0.10 -7.20 7.45
CA TYR A 153 -0.80 -6.48 6.39
C TYR A 153 -1.30 -7.42 5.28
N ASP A 154 -0.48 -8.37 4.81
CA ASP A 154 -0.90 -9.37 3.81
C ASP A 154 -2.06 -10.25 4.31
N VAL A 155 -2.03 -10.66 5.58
CA VAL A 155 -3.13 -11.42 6.19
C VAL A 155 -4.41 -10.57 6.26
N VAL A 156 -4.30 -9.31 6.69
CA VAL A 156 -5.42 -8.37 6.78
C VAL A 156 -6.03 -8.14 5.40
N LEU A 157 -5.21 -7.88 4.38
CA LEU A 157 -5.70 -7.75 2.99
C LEU A 157 -6.48 -8.99 2.52
N GLY A 158 -6.00 -10.19 2.91
CA GLY A 158 -6.72 -11.44 2.62
C GLY A 158 -8.09 -11.49 3.25
N ARG A 159 -8.16 -11.20 4.55
CA ARG A 159 -9.42 -11.20 5.30
C ARG A 159 -10.41 -10.14 4.78
N ILE A 160 -9.90 -8.95 4.44
CA ILE A 160 -10.74 -7.88 3.87
C ILE A 160 -11.25 -8.27 2.48
N ALA A 161 -10.42 -8.89 1.63
CA ALA A 161 -10.86 -9.39 0.33
C ALA A 161 -11.95 -10.45 0.47
N ASP A 162 -11.79 -11.40 1.40
CA ASP A 162 -12.82 -12.42 1.68
C ASP A 162 -14.11 -11.81 2.23
N LEU A 163 -13.99 -10.82 3.14
CA LEU A 163 -15.13 -10.10 3.69
C LEU A 163 -15.86 -9.31 2.60
N TYR A 164 -15.11 -8.64 1.72
CA TYR A 164 -15.66 -7.91 0.59
C TYR A 164 -16.48 -8.84 -0.31
N VAL A 165 -15.90 -9.96 -0.74
CA VAL A 165 -16.58 -10.91 -1.64
C VAL A 165 -17.82 -11.51 -1.00
N ARG A 166 -17.75 -11.90 0.29
CA ARG A 166 -18.85 -12.59 0.97
C ARG A 166 -19.98 -11.65 1.43
N ARG A 167 -19.64 -10.44 1.90
CA ARG A 167 -20.64 -9.55 2.55
C ARG A 167 -20.96 -8.28 1.77
N LEU A 168 -19.99 -7.65 1.16
CA LEU A 168 -20.18 -6.32 0.54
C LEU A 168 -20.59 -6.45 -0.93
N ARG A 169 -19.95 -7.32 -1.68
CA ARG A 169 -20.26 -7.54 -3.09
C ARG A 169 -21.73 -7.83 -3.37
N PRO A 170 -22.40 -8.77 -2.65
CA PRO A 170 -23.82 -9.04 -2.91
C PRO A 170 -24.76 -7.87 -2.58
N LYS A 171 -24.34 -6.97 -1.68
CA LYS A 171 -25.14 -5.80 -1.32
C LYS A 171 -24.97 -4.63 -2.29
N LEU A 172 -23.77 -4.43 -2.82
CA LEU A 172 -23.42 -3.32 -3.70
C LEU A 172 -23.83 -3.59 -5.16
N PHE A 173 -23.67 -4.83 -5.62
CA PHE A 173 -23.87 -5.21 -7.03
C PHE A 173 -25.17 -5.98 -7.29
N ARG A 174 -25.97 -6.32 -6.26
CA ARG A 174 -27.25 -7.00 -6.40
C ARG A 174 -28.40 -6.08 -6.86
N ARG A 175 -28.20 -4.76 -6.92
CA ARG A 175 -29.20 -3.77 -7.36
C ARG A 175 -28.97 -3.23 -8.78
N GLY A 176 -28.07 -3.81 -9.56
CA GLY A 176 -27.65 -3.26 -10.85
C GLY A 176 -27.64 -4.23 -12.03
N LEU A 177 -28.32 -5.40 -11.93
CA LEU A 177 -28.63 -6.29 -13.07
C LEU A 177 -30.11 -6.62 -13.10
#